data_d80607d58fbc55ac35301b5245d8cc98
#
_entry.id   d80607d58fbc55ac35301b5245d8cc98
#
_cell.length_a   1.000
_cell.length_b   1.000
_cell.length_c   1.000
_cell.angle_alpha   90.00
_cell.angle_beta   90.00
_cell.angle_gamma   90.00
#
_symmetry.space_group_name_H-M   'P 1'
#
loop_
_entity.id
_entity.type
_entity.pdbx_description
1 polymer ?
#
loop_
_entity_poly.entity_id
_entity_poly.type
_entity_poly.pdbx_seq_one_letter_code
_entity_poly.pdbx_strand_id
1 'polypeptide(L)'
;MAVTVQMQFTSAVTEMYQDALVGSSMENGTTIIQFDLRQHDFHYALGTQAEICWRKESYHVDVHERSTFHNPMTYRFIVAQGSYMNDNDQRIYFTPTIKDVSTSQHMSHSVIRLACYLAVVCGVSLRHIALLFSVLFLIPMTKSSIKRWIDDIGSHLPTPEEMLRHLLALTPVTECHIDGDYPLGTDHCVMVVKDEHDRILMTHEAASENGDDARQFLQR
;
A
#
# COMPACT_ATOMS: atom_id res chain seq x y z
N MET A 1 -37.34 -7.41 -15.83
CA MET A 1 -35.97 -7.51 -16.37
C MET A 1 -35.04 -6.84 -15.37
N ALA A 2 -34.24 -7.62 -14.62
CA ALA A 2 -33.24 -7.08 -13.72
C ALA A 2 -31.98 -6.86 -14.55
N VAL A 3 -31.56 -5.60 -14.71
CA VAL A 3 -30.27 -5.25 -15.33
C VAL A 3 -29.23 -5.47 -14.27
N THR A 4 -28.52 -6.59 -14.35
CA THR A 4 -27.32 -6.83 -13.52
C THR A 4 -26.19 -6.01 -14.13
N VAL A 5 -25.94 -4.84 -13.56
CA VAL A 5 -24.69 -4.08 -13.86
C VAL A 5 -23.56 -4.83 -13.20
N GLN A 6 -22.88 -5.69 -13.94
CA GLN A 6 -21.55 -6.19 -13.55
C GLN A 6 -20.56 -5.02 -13.68
N MET A 7 -20.33 -4.30 -12.58
CA MET A 7 -19.13 -3.49 -12.49
C MET A 7 -17.93 -4.46 -12.40
N GLN A 8 -17.26 -4.66 -13.52
CA GLN A 8 -15.96 -5.30 -13.54
C GLN A 8 -14.95 -4.32 -12.93
N PHE A 9 -14.72 -4.43 -11.63
CA PHE A 9 -13.51 -3.87 -11.03
C PHE A 9 -12.35 -4.79 -11.42
N THR A 10 -11.73 -4.52 -12.56
CA THR A 10 -10.43 -5.09 -12.90
C THR A 10 -9.43 -4.52 -11.88
N SER A 11 -8.91 -5.37 -11.00
CA SER A 11 -7.83 -4.94 -10.11
C SER A 11 -6.52 -4.88 -10.93
N ALA A 12 -5.58 -4.04 -10.50
CA ALA A 12 -4.26 -3.96 -11.12
C ALA A 12 -3.57 -5.34 -11.21
N VAL A 13 -3.82 -6.23 -10.24
CA VAL A 13 -3.33 -7.60 -10.23
C VAL A 13 -3.91 -8.42 -11.39
N THR A 14 -5.22 -8.33 -11.64
CA THR A 14 -5.87 -9.08 -12.72
C THR A 14 -5.40 -8.62 -14.10
N GLU A 15 -5.19 -7.33 -14.28
CA GLU A 15 -4.63 -6.77 -15.52
C GLU A 15 -3.18 -7.20 -15.74
N MET A 16 -2.37 -7.16 -14.68
CA MET A 16 -0.95 -7.48 -14.73
C MET A 16 -0.67 -8.95 -15.06
N TYR A 17 -1.50 -9.87 -14.58
CA TYR A 17 -1.34 -11.32 -14.74
C TYR A 17 -2.42 -11.95 -15.62
N GLN A 18 -2.97 -11.20 -16.57
CA GLN A 18 -4.04 -11.69 -17.45
C GLN A 18 -3.62 -12.91 -18.27
N ASP A 19 -2.36 -12.98 -18.72
CA ASP A 19 -1.76 -14.08 -19.45
C ASP A 19 -1.57 -15.34 -18.60
N ALA A 20 -1.48 -15.18 -17.29
CA ALA A 20 -1.34 -16.28 -16.31
C ALA A 20 -2.69 -16.73 -15.72
N LEU A 21 -3.81 -16.13 -16.11
CA LEU A 21 -5.13 -16.43 -15.54
C LEU A 21 -5.58 -17.84 -15.94
N VAL A 22 -5.74 -18.72 -14.93
CA VAL A 22 -6.26 -20.09 -15.12
C VAL A 22 -7.78 -20.12 -15.07
N GLY A 23 -8.39 -19.35 -14.17
CA GLY A 23 -9.82 -19.28 -14.00
C GLY A 23 -10.24 -18.79 -12.62
N SER A 24 -11.52 -18.93 -12.33
CA SER A 24 -12.09 -18.62 -11.02
C SER A 24 -12.95 -19.76 -10.49
N SER A 25 -12.94 -19.93 -9.19
CA SER A 25 -13.76 -20.92 -8.47
C SER A 25 -14.33 -20.30 -7.19
N MET A 26 -15.30 -20.97 -6.60
CA MET A 26 -15.82 -20.59 -5.28
C MET A 26 -15.49 -21.67 -4.27
N GLU A 27 -14.75 -21.34 -3.23
CA GLU A 27 -14.34 -22.22 -2.14
C GLU A 27 -14.82 -21.61 -0.81
N ASN A 28 -15.66 -22.33 -0.09
CA ASN A 28 -16.19 -21.90 1.23
C ASN A 28 -16.77 -20.48 1.25
N GLY A 29 -17.48 -20.09 0.20
CA GLY A 29 -18.06 -18.74 0.08
C GLY A 29 -17.08 -17.63 -0.33
N THR A 30 -15.82 -17.98 -0.60
CA THR A 30 -14.78 -17.06 -1.10
C THR A 30 -14.58 -17.26 -2.59
N THR A 31 -14.56 -16.20 -3.35
CA THR A 31 -14.17 -16.23 -4.76
C THR A 31 -12.65 -16.35 -4.86
N ILE A 32 -12.17 -17.44 -5.45
CA ILE A 32 -10.75 -17.67 -5.72
C ILE A 32 -10.49 -17.36 -7.21
N ILE A 33 -9.59 -16.43 -7.47
CA ILE A 33 -9.07 -16.17 -8.82
C ILE A 33 -7.67 -16.75 -8.88
N GLN A 34 -7.44 -17.70 -9.78
CA GLN A 34 -6.22 -18.48 -9.83
C GLN A 34 -5.35 -18.07 -11.01
N PHE A 35 -4.07 -17.83 -10.73
CA PHE A 35 -3.03 -17.51 -11.70
C PHE A 35 -1.92 -18.57 -11.65
N ASP A 36 -1.49 -19.06 -12.82
CA ASP A 36 -0.31 -19.90 -12.92
C ASP A 36 0.85 -19.08 -13.48
N LEU A 37 1.76 -18.67 -12.60
CA LEU A 37 2.89 -17.81 -12.99
C LEU A 37 3.87 -18.46 -13.97
N ARG A 38 3.78 -19.77 -14.21
CA ARG A 38 4.57 -20.43 -15.28
C ARG A 38 4.12 -20.02 -16.67
N GLN A 39 2.90 -19.47 -16.81
CA GLN A 39 2.33 -18.98 -18.07
C GLN A 39 2.59 -17.47 -18.27
N HIS A 40 3.01 -16.76 -17.20
CA HIS A 40 3.31 -15.33 -17.29
C HIS A 40 4.62 -15.05 -18.03
N ASP A 41 4.61 -14.02 -18.85
CA ASP A 41 5.81 -13.60 -19.58
C ASP A 41 6.78 -12.83 -18.66
N PHE A 42 7.85 -13.48 -18.26
CA PHE A 42 8.93 -12.90 -17.46
C PHE A 42 10.13 -12.40 -18.29
N HIS A 43 10.13 -12.55 -19.61
CA HIS A 43 11.29 -12.19 -20.45
C HIS A 43 11.71 -10.73 -20.27
N TYR A 44 10.74 -9.82 -20.26
CA TYR A 44 11.03 -8.40 -20.04
C TYR A 44 11.63 -8.13 -18.64
N ALA A 45 11.07 -8.75 -17.62
CA ALA A 45 11.52 -8.55 -16.22
C ALA A 45 12.92 -9.15 -15.97
N LEU A 46 13.25 -10.22 -16.67
CA LEU A 46 14.54 -10.90 -16.56
C LEU A 46 15.59 -10.36 -17.54
N GLY A 47 15.19 -9.52 -18.49
CA GLY A 47 16.07 -8.97 -19.54
C GLY A 47 16.66 -10.03 -20.46
N THR A 48 15.95 -11.14 -20.70
CA THR A 48 16.43 -12.26 -21.53
C THR A 48 15.37 -12.70 -22.51
N GLN A 49 15.81 -13.28 -23.64
CA GLN A 49 14.96 -13.97 -24.62
C GLN A 49 15.13 -15.50 -24.53
N ALA A 50 15.94 -15.99 -23.59
CA ALA A 50 16.19 -17.41 -23.42
C ALA A 50 14.95 -18.15 -22.94
N GLU A 51 14.79 -19.39 -23.36
CA GLU A 51 13.70 -20.25 -22.90
C GLU A 51 13.74 -20.44 -21.38
N ILE A 52 12.59 -20.26 -20.72
CA ILE A 52 12.46 -20.46 -19.29
C ILE A 52 12.00 -21.90 -19.01
N CYS A 53 12.83 -22.63 -18.29
CA CYS A 53 12.52 -23.98 -17.81
C CYS A 53 11.98 -23.91 -16.39
N TRP A 54 10.77 -24.40 -16.16
CA TRP A 54 10.13 -24.41 -14.85
C TRP A 54 10.36 -25.74 -14.13
N ARG A 55 10.56 -25.69 -12.82
CA ARG A 55 10.52 -26.88 -11.96
C ARG A 55 9.11 -27.48 -11.91
N LYS A 56 9.03 -28.80 -11.71
CA LYS A 56 7.73 -29.49 -11.56
C LYS A 56 7.04 -29.14 -10.26
N GLU A 57 7.83 -28.99 -9.19
CA GLU A 57 7.31 -28.61 -7.88
C GLU A 57 6.87 -27.16 -7.90
N SER A 58 5.65 -26.92 -7.44
CA SER A 58 5.06 -25.59 -7.27
C SER A 58 4.38 -25.50 -5.91
N TYR A 59 4.22 -24.29 -5.43
CA TYR A 59 3.47 -23.99 -4.22
C TYR A 59 2.43 -22.91 -4.49
N HIS A 60 1.45 -22.80 -3.61
CA HIS A 60 0.42 -21.78 -3.71
C HIS A 60 0.72 -20.60 -2.79
N VAL A 61 0.47 -19.40 -3.27
CA VAL A 61 0.47 -18.17 -2.48
C VAL A 61 -0.92 -17.55 -2.59
N ASP A 62 -1.65 -17.59 -1.49
CA ASP A 62 -2.98 -17.00 -1.40
C ASP A 62 -2.88 -15.56 -0.86
N VAL A 63 -3.56 -14.62 -1.52
CA VAL A 63 -3.53 -13.18 -1.20
C VAL A 63 -4.95 -12.67 -1.12
N HIS A 64 -5.34 -12.12 0.01
CA HIS A 64 -6.65 -11.50 0.18
C HIS A 64 -6.74 -10.19 -0.59
N GLU A 65 -7.84 -10.02 -1.30
CA GLU A 65 -8.17 -8.81 -2.04
C GLU A 65 -9.48 -8.22 -1.53
N ARG A 66 -9.60 -6.93 -1.64
CA ARG A 66 -10.84 -6.24 -1.40
C ARG A 66 -11.80 -6.51 -2.57
N SER A 67 -12.95 -7.06 -2.26
CA SER A 67 -14.03 -7.22 -3.22
C SER A 67 -15.24 -6.37 -2.84
N THR A 68 -16.40 -6.66 -3.39
CA THR A 68 -17.68 -6.10 -2.94
C THR A 68 -17.99 -6.57 -1.52
N PHE A 69 -18.86 -5.81 -0.81
CA PHE A 69 -19.31 -6.16 0.54
C PHE A 69 -19.82 -7.61 0.61
N HIS A 70 -19.41 -8.35 1.63
CA HIS A 70 -19.80 -9.73 1.90
C HIS A 70 -19.43 -10.76 0.81
N ASN A 71 -18.57 -10.41 -0.13
CA ASN A 71 -18.06 -11.35 -1.12
C ASN A 71 -16.52 -11.38 -1.04
N PRO A 72 -15.94 -12.18 -0.15
CA PRO A 72 -14.49 -12.27 0.00
C PRO A 72 -13.86 -12.78 -1.30
N MET A 73 -12.72 -12.22 -1.64
CA MET A 73 -11.95 -12.58 -2.82
C MET A 73 -10.51 -12.87 -2.44
N THR A 74 -9.95 -13.91 -3.04
CA THR A 74 -8.56 -14.31 -2.85
C THR A 74 -7.93 -14.57 -4.20
N TYR A 75 -6.77 -14.00 -4.44
CA TYR A 75 -5.89 -14.39 -5.53
C TYR A 75 -5.04 -15.56 -5.10
N ARG A 76 -5.06 -16.64 -5.88
CA ARG A 76 -4.21 -17.80 -5.68
C ARG A 76 -3.19 -17.88 -6.78
N PHE A 77 -1.93 -17.68 -6.46
CA PHE A 77 -0.81 -17.78 -7.39
C PHE A 77 -0.16 -19.15 -7.26
N ILE A 78 -0.02 -19.85 -8.38
CA ILE A 78 0.82 -21.04 -8.49
C ILE A 78 2.22 -20.56 -8.85
N VAL A 79 3.17 -20.79 -7.95
CA VAL A 79 4.56 -20.32 -8.05
C VAL A 79 5.49 -21.51 -8.17
N ALA A 80 6.39 -21.48 -9.15
CA ALA A 80 7.46 -22.47 -9.31
C ALA A 80 8.79 -21.74 -9.50
N GLN A 81 9.89 -22.39 -9.17
CA GLN A 81 11.22 -21.89 -9.50
C GLN A 81 11.48 -22.07 -10.99
N GLY A 82 11.88 -20.98 -11.66
CA GLY A 82 12.32 -20.98 -13.04
C GLY A 82 13.83 -20.98 -13.17
N SER A 83 14.33 -21.34 -14.35
CA SER A 83 15.74 -21.19 -14.74
C SER A 83 15.85 -20.91 -16.22
N TYR A 84 16.91 -20.20 -16.61
CA TYR A 84 17.26 -19.94 -18.01
C TYR A 84 18.77 -19.94 -18.17
N MET A 85 19.25 -20.08 -19.41
CA MET A 85 20.67 -19.94 -19.74
C MET A 85 20.95 -18.49 -20.11
N ASN A 86 21.96 -17.87 -19.48
CA ASN A 86 22.40 -16.54 -19.85
C ASN A 86 23.36 -16.60 -21.06
N ASP A 87 23.78 -15.44 -21.57
CA ASP A 87 24.68 -15.30 -22.73
C ASP A 87 26.08 -15.92 -22.52
N ASN A 88 26.43 -16.25 -21.27
CA ASN A 88 27.68 -16.90 -20.88
C ASN A 88 27.51 -18.40 -20.63
N ASP A 89 26.46 -19.03 -21.12
CA ASP A 89 26.10 -20.43 -20.89
C ASP A 89 25.98 -20.85 -19.42
N GLN A 90 25.67 -19.89 -18.54
CA GLN A 90 25.43 -20.17 -17.14
C GLN A 90 23.94 -20.27 -16.86
N ARG A 91 23.55 -21.30 -16.11
CA ARG A 91 22.16 -21.48 -15.69
C ARG A 91 21.83 -20.56 -14.52
N ILE A 92 20.93 -19.63 -14.76
CA ILE A 92 20.41 -18.68 -13.75
C ILE A 92 19.09 -19.21 -13.21
N TYR A 93 18.95 -19.25 -11.89
CA TYR A 93 17.73 -19.64 -11.21
C TYR A 93 17.03 -18.41 -10.65
N PHE A 94 15.70 -18.38 -10.72
CA PHE A 94 14.90 -17.31 -10.15
C PHE A 94 13.59 -17.85 -9.59
N THR A 95 13.01 -17.14 -8.65
CA THR A 95 11.64 -17.35 -8.18
C THR A 95 10.83 -16.11 -8.54
N PRO A 96 9.68 -16.25 -9.19
CA PRO A 96 8.83 -15.11 -9.53
C PRO A 96 8.47 -14.28 -8.30
N THR A 97 8.66 -12.97 -8.39
CA THR A 97 8.16 -12.03 -7.39
C THR A 97 6.80 -11.54 -7.85
N ILE A 98 5.78 -11.73 -7.03
CA ILE A 98 4.43 -11.29 -7.33
C ILE A 98 4.36 -9.78 -7.01
N LYS A 99 4.09 -8.98 -8.03
CA LYS A 99 3.94 -7.53 -7.89
C LYS A 99 2.56 -7.18 -7.33
N ASP A 100 2.45 -5.99 -6.77
CA ASP A 100 1.23 -5.39 -6.21
C ASP A 100 0.55 -6.18 -5.09
N VAL A 101 1.29 -7.13 -4.50
CA VAL A 101 0.87 -7.90 -3.33
C VAL A 101 1.98 -8.01 -2.29
N SER A 102 1.60 -8.10 -1.02
CA SER A 102 2.49 -8.47 0.07
C SER A 102 2.34 -9.96 0.35
N THR A 103 3.22 -10.78 -0.22
CA THR A 103 3.16 -12.24 -0.06
C THR A 103 3.37 -12.69 1.38
N SER A 104 4.25 -11.99 2.13
CA SER A 104 4.50 -12.28 3.54
C SER A 104 3.33 -11.94 4.46
N GLN A 105 2.40 -11.12 4.00
CA GLN A 105 1.23 -10.68 4.77
C GLN A 105 -0.08 -11.21 4.18
N HIS A 106 -0.03 -11.91 3.06
CA HIS A 106 -1.19 -12.46 2.35
C HIS A 106 -2.25 -11.41 1.99
N MET A 107 -1.81 -10.18 1.67
CA MET A 107 -2.68 -9.03 1.36
C MET A 107 -2.26 -8.38 0.06
N SER A 108 -3.23 -7.94 -0.75
CA SER A 108 -2.93 -7.04 -1.87
C SER A 108 -2.53 -5.66 -1.37
N HIS A 109 -1.75 -4.93 -2.18
CA HIS A 109 -1.39 -3.56 -1.84
C HIS A 109 -2.61 -2.63 -1.80
N SER A 110 -3.69 -2.94 -2.53
CA SER A 110 -4.94 -2.18 -2.49
C SER A 110 -5.61 -2.23 -1.12
N VAL A 111 -5.59 -3.40 -0.48
CA VAL A 111 -6.09 -3.60 0.90
C VAL A 111 -5.23 -2.82 1.89
N ILE A 112 -3.90 -2.94 1.78
CA ILE A 112 -2.95 -2.24 2.67
C ILE A 112 -3.11 -0.72 2.55
N ARG A 113 -3.12 -0.20 1.31
CA ARG A 113 -3.29 1.24 1.04
C ARG A 113 -4.59 1.79 1.60
N LEU A 114 -5.72 1.07 1.42
CA LEU A 114 -7.00 1.52 1.97
C LEU A 114 -6.99 1.54 3.50
N ALA A 115 -6.42 0.53 4.15
CA ALA A 115 -6.32 0.49 5.62
C ALA A 115 -5.46 1.65 6.14
N CYS A 116 -4.32 1.93 5.51
CA CYS A 116 -3.44 3.05 5.88
C CYS A 116 -4.11 4.40 5.60
N TYR A 117 -4.81 4.55 4.48
CA TYR A 117 -5.56 5.77 4.16
C TYR A 117 -6.64 6.08 5.21
N LEU A 118 -7.43 5.08 5.61
CA LEU A 118 -8.44 5.24 6.65
C LEU A 118 -7.83 5.65 8.00
N ALA A 119 -6.65 5.11 8.33
CA ALA A 119 -5.96 5.46 9.57
C ALA A 119 -5.39 6.87 9.54
N VAL A 120 -4.59 7.20 8.50
CA VAL A 120 -3.75 8.40 8.47
C VAL A 120 -4.55 9.62 7.99
N VAL A 121 -5.35 9.45 6.92
CA VAL A 121 -6.07 10.58 6.31
C VAL A 121 -7.45 10.78 6.94
N CYS A 122 -8.17 9.68 7.19
CA CYS A 122 -9.53 9.78 7.75
C CYS A 122 -9.56 9.75 9.29
N GLY A 123 -8.43 9.55 9.97
CA GLY A 123 -8.35 9.51 11.42
C GLY A 123 -9.11 8.36 12.09
N VAL A 124 -9.41 7.28 11.33
CA VAL A 124 -10.16 6.14 11.87
C VAL A 124 -9.23 5.29 12.73
N SER A 125 -9.67 4.95 13.95
CA SER A 125 -8.84 4.15 14.86
C SER A 125 -8.50 2.78 14.26
N LEU A 126 -7.29 2.27 14.50
CA LEU A 126 -6.81 0.98 13.97
C LEU A 126 -7.73 -0.20 14.36
N ARG A 127 -8.37 -0.11 15.53
CA ARG A 127 -9.31 -1.11 16.00
C ARG A 127 -10.60 -1.12 15.16
N HIS A 128 -11.11 0.06 14.83
CA HIS A 128 -12.30 0.19 13.99
C HIS A 128 -12.02 -0.22 12.55
N ILE A 129 -10.83 0.08 12.01
CA ILE A 129 -10.42 -0.39 10.68
C ILE A 129 -10.36 -1.91 10.64
N ALA A 130 -9.72 -2.55 11.63
CA ALA A 130 -9.66 -4.01 11.70
C ALA A 130 -11.05 -4.65 11.76
N LEU A 131 -11.96 -4.07 12.56
CA LEU A 131 -13.35 -4.51 12.64
C LEU A 131 -14.08 -4.33 11.30
N LEU A 132 -13.93 -3.18 10.66
CA LEU A 132 -14.55 -2.85 9.37
C LEU A 132 -14.13 -3.86 8.30
N PHE A 133 -12.83 -4.13 8.17
CA PHE A 133 -12.34 -5.10 7.19
C PHE A 133 -12.84 -6.53 7.49
N SER A 134 -12.87 -6.92 8.76
CA SER A 134 -13.36 -8.26 9.16
C SER A 134 -14.85 -8.43 8.90
N VAL A 135 -15.66 -7.40 9.12
CA VAL A 135 -17.13 -7.48 8.99
C VAL A 135 -17.61 -7.24 7.57
N LEU A 136 -17.08 -6.21 6.89
CA LEU A 136 -17.57 -5.81 5.58
C LEU A 136 -16.90 -6.57 4.43
N PHE A 137 -15.60 -6.78 4.52
CA PHE A 137 -14.83 -7.41 3.45
C PHE A 137 -14.48 -8.89 3.76
N LEU A 138 -14.79 -9.36 4.97
CA LEU A 138 -14.42 -10.69 5.46
C LEU A 138 -12.91 -10.98 5.36
N ILE A 139 -12.10 -9.93 5.46
CA ILE A 139 -10.64 -10.00 5.46
C ILE A 139 -10.15 -9.98 6.91
N PRO A 140 -9.53 -11.07 7.41
CA PRO A 140 -8.98 -11.10 8.77
C PRO A 140 -7.81 -10.12 8.89
N MET A 141 -7.96 -9.11 9.75
CA MET A 141 -6.97 -8.07 9.94
C MET A 141 -6.83 -7.71 11.42
N THR A 142 -5.62 -7.37 11.85
CA THR A 142 -5.35 -6.93 13.22
C THR A 142 -4.87 -5.49 13.26
N LYS A 143 -5.12 -4.81 14.39
CA LYS A 143 -4.56 -3.46 14.62
C LYS A 143 -3.04 -3.42 14.50
N SER A 144 -2.36 -4.50 14.91
CA SER A 144 -0.90 -4.59 14.86
C SER A 144 -0.37 -4.72 13.43
N SER A 145 -1.12 -5.40 12.55
CA SER A 145 -0.80 -5.47 11.13
C SER A 145 -0.90 -4.10 10.48
N ILE A 146 -2.00 -3.38 10.74
CA ILE A 146 -2.21 -2.03 10.20
C ILE A 146 -1.13 -1.07 10.69
N LYS A 147 -0.82 -1.11 12.01
CA LYS A 147 0.26 -0.28 12.56
C LYS A 147 1.59 -0.53 11.86
N ARG A 148 1.97 -1.80 11.68
CA ARG A 148 3.22 -2.16 11.00
C ARG A 148 3.24 -1.65 9.55
N TRP A 149 2.13 -1.71 8.82
CA TRP A 149 2.06 -1.16 7.46
C TRP A 149 2.26 0.35 7.43
N ILE A 150 1.67 1.07 8.39
CA ILE A 150 1.87 2.52 8.52
C ILE A 150 3.33 2.84 8.83
N ASP A 151 3.93 2.13 9.79
CA ASP A 151 5.33 2.31 10.17
C ASP A 151 6.28 1.99 8.99
N ASP A 152 6.00 0.92 8.23
CA ASP A 152 6.77 0.52 7.04
C ASP A 152 6.67 1.57 5.92
N ILE A 153 5.46 2.00 5.58
CA ILE A 153 5.27 3.07 4.58
C ILE A 153 5.93 4.36 5.06
N GLY A 154 5.75 4.73 6.33
CA GLY A 154 6.34 5.93 6.91
C GLY A 154 7.86 5.94 6.84
N SER A 155 8.51 4.77 7.02
CA SER A 155 9.96 4.66 6.94
C SER A 155 10.55 4.90 5.54
N HIS A 156 9.72 4.81 4.50
CA HIS A 156 10.10 5.06 3.10
C HIS A 156 9.70 6.45 2.60
N LEU A 157 8.96 7.20 3.40
CA LEU A 157 8.62 8.58 3.04
C LEU A 157 9.82 9.50 3.29
N PRO A 158 9.98 10.56 2.49
CA PRO A 158 10.97 11.60 2.78
C PRO A 158 10.68 12.24 4.14
N THR A 159 11.73 12.69 4.81
CA THR A 159 11.59 13.41 6.07
C THR A 159 10.77 14.70 5.89
N PRO A 160 10.16 15.24 6.95
CA PRO A 160 9.43 16.51 6.86
C PRO A 160 10.30 17.63 6.28
N GLU A 161 11.61 17.68 6.60
CA GLU A 161 12.54 18.66 6.09
C GLU A 161 12.82 18.47 4.59
N GLU A 162 12.93 17.25 4.11
CA GLU A 162 13.09 16.93 2.69
C GLU A 162 11.83 17.29 1.91
N MET A 163 10.66 16.97 2.45
CA MET A 163 9.36 17.35 1.87
C MET A 163 9.20 18.85 1.79
N LEU A 164 9.53 19.58 2.87
CA LEU A 164 9.48 21.03 2.91
C LEU A 164 10.42 21.64 1.87
N ARG A 165 11.67 21.17 1.80
CA ARG A 165 12.65 21.64 0.81
C ARG A 165 12.15 21.46 -0.62
N HIS A 166 11.49 20.33 -0.89
CA HIS A 166 10.91 20.03 -2.20
C HIS A 166 9.73 20.95 -2.53
N LEU A 167 8.84 21.17 -1.56
CA LEU A 167 7.71 22.09 -1.70
C LEU A 167 8.15 23.54 -1.94
N LEU A 168 9.15 24.03 -1.19
CA LEU A 168 9.69 25.38 -1.35
C LEU A 168 10.39 25.58 -2.70
N ALA A 169 11.00 24.53 -3.24
CA ALA A 169 11.62 24.58 -4.58
C ALA A 169 10.57 24.67 -5.70
N LEU A 170 9.38 24.10 -5.50
CA LEU A 170 8.29 24.10 -6.50
C LEU A 170 7.45 25.38 -6.47
N THR A 171 7.23 25.96 -5.30
CA THR A 171 6.36 27.13 -5.13
C THR A 171 6.93 28.03 -4.03
N PRO A 172 7.48 29.20 -4.38
CA PRO A 172 7.95 30.16 -3.39
C PRO A 172 6.82 30.58 -2.46
N VAL A 173 7.11 30.65 -1.17
CA VAL A 173 6.19 31.13 -0.14
C VAL A 173 6.31 32.64 -0.07
N THR A 174 5.20 33.35 -0.14
CA THR A 174 5.14 34.81 -0.05
C THR A 174 4.64 35.29 1.31
N GLU A 175 3.77 34.52 1.93
CA GLU A 175 3.19 34.81 3.25
C GLU A 175 3.14 33.54 4.11
N CYS A 176 3.33 33.69 5.42
CA CYS A 176 3.21 32.61 6.38
C CYS A 176 2.24 32.98 7.51
N HIS A 177 1.40 32.04 7.87
CA HIS A 177 0.52 32.12 9.02
C HIS A 177 0.97 31.13 10.08
N ILE A 178 0.98 31.53 11.37
CA ILE A 178 1.25 30.65 12.48
C ILE A 178 -0.06 30.45 13.21
N ASP A 179 -0.39 29.19 13.44
CA ASP A 179 -1.56 28.77 14.21
C ASP A 179 -1.13 27.78 15.28
N GLY A 180 -1.80 27.79 16.41
CA GLY A 180 -1.55 26.86 17.51
C GLY A 180 -2.79 26.06 17.83
N ASP A 181 -2.63 24.77 18.03
CA ASP A 181 -3.70 23.87 18.45
C ASP A 181 -3.29 23.10 19.69
N TYR A 182 -4.24 22.88 20.59
CA TYR A 182 -4.08 22.05 21.77
C TYR A 182 -4.79 20.73 21.55
N PRO A 183 -4.09 19.67 21.12
CA PRO A 183 -4.71 18.37 20.92
C PRO A 183 -5.37 17.86 22.20
N LEU A 184 -6.59 17.32 22.09
CA LEU A 184 -7.37 16.84 23.22
C LEU A 184 -6.56 15.86 24.09
N GLY A 185 -6.43 16.19 25.38
CA GLY A 185 -5.73 15.36 26.36
C GLY A 185 -4.22 15.56 26.42
N THR A 186 -3.70 16.63 25.83
CA THR A 186 -2.29 17.04 25.96
C THR A 186 -2.17 18.39 26.68
N ASP A 187 -1.05 18.58 27.39
CA ASP A 187 -0.67 19.87 27.99
C ASP A 187 0.28 20.67 27.05
N HIS A 188 0.39 20.22 25.79
CA HIS A 188 1.31 20.79 24.80
C HIS A 188 0.51 21.45 23.69
N CYS A 189 1.01 22.60 23.22
CA CYS A 189 0.55 23.27 22.03
C CYS A 189 1.31 22.72 20.82
N VAL A 190 0.61 22.42 19.74
CA VAL A 190 1.24 22.15 18.45
C VAL A 190 1.13 23.41 17.60
N MET A 191 2.25 24.10 17.42
CA MET A 191 2.34 25.25 16.52
C MET A 191 2.52 24.76 15.09
N VAL A 192 1.72 25.32 14.19
CA VAL A 192 1.71 24.98 12.76
C VAL A 192 1.98 26.24 11.96
N VAL A 193 2.99 26.22 11.10
CA VAL A 193 3.20 27.26 10.10
C VAL A 193 2.57 26.82 8.80
N LYS A 194 1.70 27.65 8.27
CA LYS A 194 1.07 27.46 6.94
C LYS A 194 1.44 28.59 6.00
N ASP A 195 1.43 28.31 4.71
CA ASP A 195 1.55 29.33 3.70
C ASP A 195 0.17 29.92 3.30
N GLU A 196 0.18 30.84 2.33
CA GLU A 196 -1.01 31.48 1.77
C GLU A 196 -2.00 30.50 1.10
N HIS A 197 -1.62 29.25 0.91
CA HIS A 197 -2.43 28.19 0.34
C HIS A 197 -2.84 27.11 1.38
N ASP A 198 -2.72 27.42 2.68
CA ASP A 198 -2.96 26.49 3.79
C ASP A 198 -2.07 25.22 3.77
N ARG A 199 -0.93 25.23 3.06
CA ARG A 199 0.01 24.13 3.09
C ARG A 199 0.84 24.22 4.36
N ILE A 200 0.93 23.11 5.09
CA ILE A 200 1.73 23.01 6.32
C ILE A 200 3.21 23.02 5.94
N LEU A 201 3.92 24.05 6.35
CA LEU A 201 5.35 24.21 6.13
C LEU A 201 6.19 23.63 7.27
N MET A 202 5.74 23.84 8.50
CA MET A 202 6.41 23.34 9.72
C MET A 202 5.41 23.04 10.80
N THR A 203 5.78 22.12 11.69
CA THR A 203 5.08 21.87 12.94
C THR A 203 6.08 21.84 14.08
N HIS A 204 5.69 22.31 15.26
CA HIS A 204 6.51 22.28 16.46
C HIS A 204 5.66 22.10 17.71
N GLU A 205 6.11 21.20 18.58
CA GLU A 205 5.52 21.09 19.93
C GLU A 205 6.10 22.17 20.83
N ALA A 206 5.25 23.01 21.39
CA ALA A 206 5.59 24.08 22.30
C ALA A 206 4.81 23.95 23.61
N ALA A 207 5.31 24.57 24.66
CA ALA A 207 4.60 24.59 25.96
C ALA A 207 3.35 25.49 25.88
N SER A 208 3.35 26.50 25.02
CA SER A 208 2.25 27.44 24.87
C SER A 208 2.30 28.17 23.51
N GLU A 209 1.25 28.88 23.16
CA GLU A 209 1.17 29.77 22.00
C GLU A 209 1.75 31.18 22.28
N ASN A 210 2.58 31.34 23.30
CA ASN A 210 3.10 32.66 23.59
C ASN A 210 4.08 33.15 22.52
N GLY A 211 4.23 34.49 22.40
CA GLY A 211 5.05 35.10 21.36
C GLY A 211 6.54 34.77 21.47
N ASP A 212 7.04 34.31 22.59
CA ASP A 212 8.43 33.92 22.77
C ASP A 212 8.68 32.51 22.22
N ASP A 213 7.76 31.57 22.43
CA ASP A 213 7.82 30.25 21.83
C ASP A 213 7.69 30.32 20.30
N ALA A 214 6.80 31.18 19.80
CA ALA A 214 6.64 31.44 18.37
C ALA A 214 7.92 32.04 17.74
N ARG A 215 8.57 32.98 18.42
CA ARG A 215 9.85 33.57 17.94
C ARG A 215 10.98 32.54 17.91
N GLN A 216 11.10 31.70 18.93
CA GLN A 216 12.11 30.62 18.96
C GLN A 216 11.87 29.62 17.84
N PHE A 217 10.62 29.33 17.53
CA PHE A 217 10.24 28.44 16.45
C PHE A 217 10.67 28.99 15.09
N LEU A 218 10.42 30.28 14.82
CA LEU A 218 10.77 30.91 13.54
C LEU A 218 12.27 31.16 13.35
N GLN A 219 13.09 30.99 14.37
CA GLN A 219 14.56 31.19 14.31
C GLN A 219 15.32 29.88 13.99
N ARG A 220 14.63 28.75 13.89
CA ARG A 220 15.20 27.44 13.52
C ARG A 220 15.10 27.18 12.05
#